data_d85d6e64d8662308be666c28d5b72cec
#
_entry.id   d85d6e64d8662308be666c28d5b72cec
#
_cell.length_a   1.000
_cell.length_b   1.000
_cell.length_c   1.000
_cell.angle_alpha   90.00
_cell.angle_beta   90.00
_cell.angle_gamma   90.00
#
_symmetry.space_group_name_H-M   'P 1'
#
loop_
_entity.id
_entity.type
_entity.pdbx_description
1 polymer ?
#
loop_
_entity_poly.entity_id
_entity_poly.type
_entity_poly.pdbx_seq_one_letter_code
_entity_poly.pdbx_strand_id
1 'polypeptide(L)'
;MLVQYWRSFEQLERYARSHDAAHWPAWVAFNKRVGSGGDVGIWHETYLISAGGYECVYNNMPPLGLGKVASLVPAAGRKATAASRAGLRDEPYPEGAPTEGIEV
;
A
#
# COMPACT_ATOMS: atom_id res chain seq x y z
N MET A 1 5.58 8.97 -8.40
CA MET A 1 4.87 8.80 -7.11
C MET A 1 5.54 7.68 -6.32
N LEU A 2 5.74 7.88 -5.02
CA LEU A 2 6.33 6.89 -4.12
C LEU A 2 5.23 6.41 -3.17
N VAL A 3 5.06 5.09 -3.05
CA VAL A 3 4.15 4.47 -2.09
C VAL A 3 4.98 3.65 -1.12
N GLN A 4 4.74 3.85 0.17
CA GLN A 4 5.43 3.14 1.24
C GLN A 4 4.42 2.44 2.14
N TYR A 5 4.74 1.24 2.58
CA TYR A 5 3.95 0.47 3.53
C TYR A 5 4.73 0.35 4.84
N TRP A 6 4.13 0.81 5.92
CA TRP A 6 4.71 0.79 7.26
C TRP A 6 3.89 -0.10 8.17
N ARG A 7 4.55 -0.79 9.08
CA ARG A 7 3.87 -1.67 10.05
C ARG A 7 3.11 -0.90 11.12
N SER A 8 3.55 0.32 11.41
CA SER A 8 2.86 1.21 12.36
C SER A 8 3.21 2.66 12.05
N PHE A 9 2.35 3.57 12.50
CA PHE A 9 2.62 5.00 12.40
C PHE A 9 3.85 5.38 13.23
N GLU A 10 4.04 4.75 14.36
CA GLU A 10 5.20 5.00 15.24
C GLU A 10 6.53 4.67 14.56
N GLN A 11 6.57 3.61 13.75
CA GLN A 11 7.76 3.27 12.98
C GLN A 11 8.05 4.31 11.90
N LEU A 12 7.03 4.78 11.20
CA LEU A 12 7.16 5.86 10.22
C LEU A 12 7.66 7.14 10.89
N GLU A 13 7.07 7.53 12.01
CA GLU A 13 7.46 8.73 12.74
C GLU A 13 8.89 8.66 13.25
N ARG A 14 9.28 7.50 13.79
CA ARG A 14 10.66 7.27 14.25
C ARG A 14 11.66 7.43 13.10
N TYR A 15 11.36 6.85 11.95
CA TYR A 15 12.21 6.98 10.76
C TYR A 15 12.28 8.43 10.30
N ALA A 16 11.14 9.11 10.19
CA ALA A 16 11.08 10.49 9.73
C ALA A 16 11.89 11.45 10.59
N ARG A 17 11.97 11.19 11.90
CA ARG A 17 12.71 12.00 12.87
C ARG A 17 14.16 11.55 13.08
N SER A 18 14.56 10.44 12.48
CA SER A 18 15.91 9.90 12.67
C SER A 18 16.93 10.69 11.87
N HIS A 19 17.85 11.35 12.56
CA HIS A 19 18.96 12.10 11.94
C HIS A 19 20.00 11.16 11.33
N ASP A 20 20.07 9.92 11.78
CA ASP A 20 21.02 8.92 11.33
C ASP A 20 20.55 8.17 10.08
N ALA A 21 19.25 8.31 9.71
CA ALA A 21 18.71 7.67 8.54
C ALA A 21 19.15 8.38 7.24
N ALA A 22 19.26 7.61 6.17
CA ALA A 22 19.77 8.08 4.89
C ALA A 22 18.97 9.24 4.28
N HIS A 23 17.70 9.36 4.61
CA HIS A 23 16.85 10.44 4.08
C HIS A 23 17.17 11.81 4.69
N TRP A 24 17.77 11.88 5.88
CA TRP A 24 17.98 13.13 6.60
C TRP A 24 18.91 14.10 5.87
N PRO A 25 20.10 13.67 5.38
CA PRO A 25 20.95 14.57 4.60
C PRO A 25 20.27 15.10 3.34
N ALA A 26 19.50 14.26 2.66
CA ALA A 26 18.76 14.67 1.47
C ALA A 26 17.67 15.70 1.81
N TRP A 27 16.98 15.51 2.92
CA TRP A 27 15.97 16.44 3.41
C TRP A 27 16.56 17.80 3.77
N VAL A 28 17.69 17.82 4.47
CA VAL A 28 18.40 19.04 4.80
C VAL A 28 18.86 19.77 3.54
N ALA A 29 19.45 19.05 2.59
CA ALA A 29 19.88 19.60 1.32
C ALA A 29 18.73 20.21 0.52
N PHE A 30 17.57 19.51 0.48
CA PHE A 30 16.37 20.00 -0.18
C PHE A 30 15.89 21.31 0.44
N ASN A 31 15.76 21.37 1.76
CA ASN A 31 15.31 22.56 2.47
C ASN A 31 16.26 23.76 2.27
N LYS A 32 17.54 23.49 2.16
CA LYS A 32 18.54 24.52 1.88
C LYS A 32 18.40 25.11 0.48
N ARG A 33 18.12 24.27 -0.51
CA ARG A 33 18.08 24.68 -1.93
C ARG A 33 16.76 25.33 -2.30
N VAL A 34 15.65 24.76 -1.84
CA VAL A 34 14.32 25.11 -2.31
C VAL A 34 13.59 25.96 -1.28
N GLY A 35 13.64 25.57 -0.01
CA GLY A 35 12.89 26.26 1.05
C GLY A 35 11.40 26.25 0.77
N SER A 36 10.68 27.23 1.30
CA SER A 36 9.24 27.37 1.13
C SER A 36 8.84 28.20 -0.09
N GLY A 37 9.77 28.86 -0.75
CA GLY A 37 9.53 29.74 -1.89
C GLY A 37 10.04 29.20 -3.22
N GLY A 38 10.43 27.93 -3.30
CA GLY A 38 10.97 27.34 -4.51
C GLY A 38 9.91 26.87 -5.50
N ASP A 39 10.38 26.49 -6.69
CA ASP A 39 9.52 25.97 -7.78
C ASP A 39 9.14 24.51 -7.60
N VAL A 40 9.74 23.83 -6.61
CA VAL A 40 9.50 22.42 -6.32
C VAL A 40 8.84 22.29 -4.95
N GLY A 41 7.74 21.58 -4.90
CA GLY A 41 7.01 21.29 -3.68
C GLY A 41 7.05 19.84 -3.27
N ILE A 42 6.68 19.57 -2.03
CA ILE A 42 6.47 18.23 -1.50
C ILE A 42 5.02 18.09 -1.11
N TRP A 43 4.46 16.96 -1.47
CA TRP A 43 3.12 16.56 -1.05
C TRP A 43 3.17 15.12 -0.57
N HIS A 44 2.55 14.83 0.56
CA HIS A 44 2.38 13.46 1.02
C HIS A 44 1.01 13.27 1.67
N GLU A 45 0.56 12.05 1.67
CA GLU A 45 -0.60 11.60 2.40
C GLU A 45 -0.23 10.35 3.18
N THR A 46 -0.79 10.21 4.37
CA THR A 46 -0.62 9.02 5.20
C THR A 46 -1.99 8.47 5.56
N TYR A 47 -2.19 7.18 5.26
CA TYR A 47 -3.43 6.49 5.56
C TYR A 47 -3.18 5.49 6.67
N LEU A 48 -3.95 5.58 7.73
CA LEU A 48 -3.93 4.62 8.84
C LEU A 48 -4.94 3.52 8.52
N ILE A 49 -4.43 2.32 8.27
CA ILE A 49 -5.24 1.18 7.85
C ILE A 49 -5.33 0.20 9.01
N SER A 50 -6.56 -0.12 9.41
CA SER A 50 -6.81 -1.19 10.38
C SER A 50 -6.47 -2.55 9.78
N ALA A 51 -6.16 -3.52 10.62
CA ALA A 51 -5.92 -4.89 10.17
C ALA A 51 -7.11 -5.40 9.35
N GLY A 52 -6.84 -5.93 8.16
CA GLY A 52 -7.88 -6.38 7.24
C GLY A 52 -8.65 -5.27 6.51
N GLY A 53 -8.28 -4.02 6.72
CA GLY A 53 -8.96 -2.86 6.10
C GLY A 53 -8.57 -2.59 4.66
N TYR A 54 -8.16 -3.61 3.92
CA TYR A 54 -7.78 -3.49 2.52
C TYR A 54 -8.20 -4.74 1.76
N GLU A 55 -8.23 -4.64 0.45
CA GLU A 55 -8.31 -5.80 -0.43
C GLU A 55 -7.43 -5.57 -1.65
N CYS A 56 -6.89 -6.62 -2.23
CA CYS A 56 -6.20 -6.57 -3.51
C CYS A 56 -6.44 -7.86 -4.27
N VAL A 57 -6.38 -7.74 -5.58
CA VAL A 57 -6.46 -8.89 -6.49
C VAL A 57 -5.46 -8.69 -7.62
N TYR A 58 -4.84 -9.78 -8.03
CA TYR A 58 -3.92 -9.81 -9.15
C TYR A 58 -4.43 -10.82 -10.17
N ASN A 59 -4.59 -10.36 -11.41
CA ASN A 59 -4.98 -11.21 -12.52
C ASN A 59 -4.06 -10.93 -13.69
N ASN A 60 -3.27 -11.91 -14.07
CA ASN A 60 -2.27 -11.78 -15.14
C ASN A 60 -1.29 -10.61 -14.91
N MET A 61 -1.02 -10.33 -13.65
CA MET A 61 -0.12 -9.25 -13.21
C MET A 61 0.94 -9.79 -12.28
N PRO A 62 2.18 -9.32 -12.38
CA PRO A 62 3.18 -9.62 -11.37
C PRO A 62 2.78 -8.98 -10.03
N PRO A 63 3.25 -9.53 -8.91
CA PRO A 63 3.00 -8.92 -7.60
C PRO A 63 3.59 -7.53 -7.53
N LEU A 64 2.74 -6.53 -7.32
CA LEU A 64 3.10 -5.13 -7.10
C LEU A 64 2.49 -4.66 -5.79
N GLY A 65 3.02 -3.58 -5.22
CA GLY A 65 2.48 -3.04 -3.99
C GLY A 65 2.47 -4.06 -2.85
N LEU A 66 1.34 -4.25 -2.20
CA LEU A 66 1.19 -5.17 -1.08
C LEU A 66 1.52 -6.62 -1.45
N GLY A 67 1.30 -7.03 -2.69
CA GLY A 67 1.62 -8.38 -3.15
C GLY A 67 3.10 -8.72 -3.11
N LYS A 68 3.98 -7.73 -3.03
CA LYS A 68 5.42 -7.96 -2.86
C LYS A 68 5.84 -8.26 -1.42
N VAL A 69 5.05 -7.83 -0.45
CA VAL A 69 5.41 -7.90 0.97
C VAL A 69 4.47 -8.78 1.78
N ALA A 70 3.44 -9.31 1.16
CA ALA A 70 2.47 -10.20 1.77
C ALA A 70 2.39 -11.51 0.99
N SER A 71 1.76 -12.52 1.60
CA SER A 71 1.53 -13.81 0.96
C SER A 71 0.36 -13.73 -0.02
N LEU A 72 0.55 -14.28 -1.21
CA LEU A 72 -0.51 -14.41 -2.20
C LEU A 72 -1.24 -15.75 -2.01
N VAL A 73 -2.56 -15.71 -2.15
CA VAL A 73 -3.42 -16.90 -2.09
C VAL A 73 -4.41 -16.86 -3.25
N PRO A 74 -4.93 -18.01 -3.71
CA PRO A 74 -5.93 -18.02 -4.77
C PRO A 74 -7.18 -17.24 -4.38
N ALA A 75 -7.70 -16.42 -5.31
CA ALA A 75 -8.94 -15.67 -5.14
C ALA A 75 -10.14 -16.56 -5.46
N ALA A 76 -10.34 -17.58 -4.63
CA ALA A 76 -11.41 -18.58 -4.80
C ALA A 76 -12.25 -18.69 -3.54
N GLY A 77 -13.45 -19.25 -3.66
CA GLY A 77 -14.37 -19.39 -2.53
C GLY A 77 -14.68 -18.03 -1.89
N ARG A 78 -14.41 -17.90 -0.61
CA ARG A 78 -14.65 -16.66 0.14
C ARG A 78 -13.77 -15.50 -0.28
N LYS A 79 -12.71 -15.76 -1.04
CA LYS A 79 -11.80 -14.70 -1.53
C LYS A 79 -12.07 -14.31 -2.98
N ALA A 80 -13.16 -14.80 -3.57
CA ALA A 80 -13.44 -14.57 -4.98
C ALA A 80 -13.96 -13.16 -5.27
N THR A 81 -14.69 -12.52 -4.35
CA THR A 81 -15.20 -11.17 -4.55
C THR A 81 -14.45 -10.13 -3.74
N ALA A 82 -14.44 -8.89 -4.22
CA ALA A 82 -13.81 -7.79 -3.52
C ALA A 82 -14.43 -7.56 -2.13
N ALA A 83 -15.75 -7.64 -2.03
CA ALA A 83 -16.44 -7.44 -0.77
C ALA A 83 -16.06 -8.49 0.28
N SER A 84 -15.93 -9.76 -0.14
CA SER A 84 -15.50 -10.84 0.76
C SER A 84 -14.03 -10.70 1.15
N ARG A 85 -13.16 -10.30 0.21
CA ARG A 85 -11.74 -10.06 0.51
C ARG A 85 -11.55 -8.91 1.49
N ALA A 86 -12.36 -7.86 1.36
CA ALA A 86 -12.33 -6.70 2.27
C ALA A 86 -13.00 -6.98 3.62
N GLY A 87 -13.62 -8.14 3.81
CA GLY A 87 -14.33 -8.48 5.03
C GLY A 87 -15.63 -7.71 5.24
N LEU A 88 -16.18 -7.11 4.19
CA LEU A 88 -17.40 -6.32 4.27
C LEU A 88 -18.65 -7.19 4.33
N ARG A 89 -18.67 -8.27 3.57
CA ARG A 89 -19.75 -9.25 3.55
C ARG A 89 -19.27 -10.55 2.92
N ASP A 90 -19.90 -11.65 3.30
CA ASP A 90 -19.65 -12.94 2.67
C ASP A 90 -20.56 -13.03 1.44
N GLU A 91 -19.96 -12.95 0.27
CA GLU A 91 -20.67 -12.85 -0.99
C GLU A 91 -20.26 -14.02 -1.89
N PRO A 92 -21.25 -14.81 -2.40
CA PRO A 92 -20.92 -15.87 -3.33
C PRO A 92 -20.37 -15.31 -4.64
N TYR A 93 -19.50 -16.09 -5.27
CA TYR A 93 -18.99 -15.72 -6.59
C TYR A 93 -20.16 -15.70 -7.60
N PRO A 94 -20.27 -14.65 -8.43
CA PRO A 94 -21.38 -14.56 -9.38
C PRO A 94 -21.41 -15.75 -10.34
N GLU A 95 -22.60 -16.32 -10.53
CA GLU A 95 -22.79 -17.41 -11.47
C GLU A 95 -22.42 -16.96 -12.88
N GLY A 96 -21.67 -17.78 -13.61
CA GLY A 96 -21.24 -17.47 -14.97
C GLY A 96 -20.06 -16.50 -15.10
N ALA A 97 -19.53 -15.98 -13.99
CA ALA A 97 -18.34 -15.14 -14.04
C ALA A 97 -17.09 -15.97 -14.35
N PRO A 98 -16.10 -15.42 -15.07
CA PRO A 98 -14.87 -16.13 -15.36
C PRO A 98 -14.07 -16.39 -14.09
N THR A 99 -13.62 -17.64 -13.91
CA THR A 99 -12.90 -18.07 -12.72
C THR A 99 -11.39 -18.23 -12.94
N GLU A 100 -10.93 -17.99 -14.15
CA GLU A 100 -9.53 -18.25 -14.51
C GLU A 100 -8.61 -17.11 -14.14
N GLY A 101 -7.46 -17.46 -13.55
CA GLY A 101 -6.32 -16.56 -13.44
C GLY A 101 -6.38 -15.50 -12.36
N ILE A 102 -7.35 -15.54 -11.43
CA ILE A 102 -7.44 -14.56 -10.35
C ILE A 102 -6.65 -15.06 -9.15
N GLU A 103 -5.68 -14.26 -8.70
CA GLU A 103 -4.86 -14.52 -7.50
C GLU A 103 -4.79 -13.25 -6.64
N VAL A 104 -4.64 -13.47 -5.36
CA VAL A 104 -4.51 -12.38 -4.37
C VAL A 104 -3.10 -12.36 -3.81
#